data_2e931f01e20d0da087585055c3454291
#
_entry.id   2e931f01e20d0da087585055c3454291
#
_cell.length_a   1.000
_cell.length_b   1.000
_cell.length_c   1.000
_cell.angle_alpha   90.00
_cell.angle_beta   90.00
_cell.angle_gamma   90.00
#
_symmetry.space_group_name_H-M   'P 1'
#
loop_
_entity.id
_entity.type
_entity.pdbx_description
1 polymer ?
#
loop_
_entity_poly.entity_id
_entity_poly.type
_entity_poly.pdbx_seq_one_letter_code
_entity_poly.pdbx_strand_id
1 'polypeptide(L)'
;MSERMTPIPFKQLMTWIKEEHDNFGTVFGVNAPYVKKNGKTLPLFKEKLETPFGPAAGPNTQLAQNIVAAYYAGARFFELKTVQKMDGDDLAACINRPCIWTKDEGYNCEWSTELYVPQAFDEYVKAWFAIRIISRLYGLGAEDGFMFNASVGYDLAGIKTPKMDKFIEGIRDASETHIFRECMEVGCELFPELEEYIRTTPARICDGVTVSTLHGCPPNEIEAIASYLITEKHLNTFVKCNPTILGYEFARSRLDSMGYDYIAFDDRHFREDLQYKDAVPMFHRLKELAEKNGLEFGLKLSNTFPVDVKANELPSEEMYMSGRALYPLTIEMANRFANEFKGALRISYSGGADFFNIKQLFEAGIWPITMATTILKPGGYGRMVQLGNLLDGCEFKPFAGVDYKAVARLSEEAPTNFHYIKPIKEAPDRKMGKGKVLPLIDCFRAPCKSGCPFGQDVPEYIELCGKGLFLEALQVITAKNPLPFITGTICRS
;
A
#
# COMPACT_ATOMS: atom_id res chain seq x y z
N MET A 1 22.98 3.87 17.32
CA MET A 1 22.37 2.89 16.39
C MET A 1 22.07 3.64 15.10
N SER A 2 22.37 3.06 13.94
CA SER A 2 22.07 3.69 12.66
C SER A 2 20.54 3.70 12.46
N GLU A 3 19.93 4.85 12.25
CA GLU A 3 18.51 4.98 11.90
C GLU A 3 18.27 4.83 10.38
N ARG A 4 19.32 4.51 9.64
CA ARG A 4 19.25 4.35 8.20
C ARG A 4 18.68 2.99 7.81
N MET A 5 17.88 2.97 6.77
CA MET A 5 17.50 1.73 6.08
C MET A 5 18.77 1.06 5.53
N THR A 6 18.93 -0.21 5.84
CA THR A 6 20.09 -1.00 5.39
C THR A 6 19.62 -2.11 4.44
N PRO A 7 19.91 -2.00 3.14
CA PRO A 7 19.64 -3.06 2.18
C PRO A 7 20.32 -4.37 2.57
N ILE A 8 19.62 -5.48 2.42
CA ILE A 8 20.16 -6.82 2.67
C ILE A 8 20.76 -7.36 1.36
N PRO A 9 22.00 -7.90 1.35
CA PRO A 9 22.56 -8.56 0.16
C PRO A 9 21.65 -9.69 -0.33
N PHE A 10 21.53 -9.88 -1.64
CA PHE A 10 20.58 -10.84 -2.21
C PHE A 10 20.81 -12.28 -1.72
N LYS A 11 22.07 -12.70 -1.60
CA LYS A 11 22.42 -14.02 -1.05
C LYS A 11 21.87 -14.20 0.38
N GLN A 12 22.05 -13.20 1.23
CA GLN A 12 21.55 -13.24 2.60
C GLN A 12 20.02 -13.23 2.65
N LEU A 13 19.38 -12.42 1.81
CA LEU A 13 17.93 -12.36 1.68
C LEU A 13 17.36 -13.74 1.36
N MET A 14 17.88 -14.39 0.32
CA MET A 14 17.39 -15.70 -0.12
C MET A 14 17.72 -16.82 0.86
N THR A 15 18.89 -16.74 1.53
CA THR A 15 19.26 -17.70 2.59
C THR A 15 18.27 -17.62 3.76
N TRP A 16 17.96 -16.41 4.23
CA TRP A 16 16.99 -16.22 5.32
C TRP A 16 15.60 -16.69 4.95
N ILE A 17 15.13 -16.39 3.74
CA ILE A 17 13.83 -16.88 3.25
C ILE A 17 13.77 -18.41 3.30
N LYS A 18 14.81 -19.05 2.78
CA LYS A 18 14.88 -20.52 2.73
C LYS A 18 14.94 -21.15 4.13
N GLU A 19 15.84 -20.66 4.97
CA GLU A 19 16.00 -21.18 6.33
C GLU A 19 14.73 -20.97 7.18
N GLU A 20 14.11 -19.81 7.10
CA GLU A 20 12.87 -19.53 7.83
C GLU A 20 11.73 -20.43 7.33
N HIS A 21 11.60 -20.57 6.01
CA HIS A 21 10.54 -21.40 5.43
C HIS A 21 10.75 -22.89 5.77
N ASP A 22 11.98 -23.39 5.65
CA ASP A 22 12.29 -24.80 5.92
C ASP A 22 12.08 -25.17 7.41
N ASN A 23 12.36 -24.24 8.33
CA ASN A 23 12.26 -24.49 9.77
C ASN A 23 10.85 -24.20 10.34
N PHE A 24 10.14 -23.22 9.78
CA PHE A 24 8.91 -22.70 10.39
C PHE A 24 7.72 -22.60 9.42
N GLY A 25 7.92 -22.80 8.12
CA GLY A 25 6.89 -22.60 7.12
C GLY A 25 6.45 -21.13 6.97
N THR A 26 7.31 -20.19 7.37
CA THR A 26 7.04 -18.74 7.33
C THR A 26 8.04 -18.02 6.45
N VAL A 27 7.72 -16.82 6.02
CA VAL A 27 8.63 -15.91 5.31
C VAL A 27 8.52 -14.52 5.92
N PHE A 28 9.60 -14.03 6.52
CA PHE A 28 9.65 -12.76 7.25
C PHE A 28 8.49 -12.60 8.26
N GLY A 29 8.21 -13.67 9.03
CA GLY A 29 7.16 -13.71 10.03
C GLY A 29 5.75 -13.84 9.48
N VAL A 30 5.54 -13.90 8.18
CA VAL A 30 4.24 -14.22 7.58
C VAL A 30 3.99 -15.72 7.71
N ASN A 31 3.05 -16.09 8.56
CA ASN A 31 2.81 -17.47 9.00
C ASN A 31 1.77 -18.25 8.17
N ALA A 32 1.17 -17.61 7.18
CA ALA A 32 0.22 -18.25 6.29
C ALA A 32 0.36 -17.67 4.88
N PRO A 33 0.87 -18.45 3.92
CA PRO A 33 0.95 -18.00 2.54
C PRO A 33 -0.46 -17.91 1.93
N TYR A 34 -0.66 -16.96 1.04
CA TYR A 34 -1.77 -17.00 0.13
C TYR A 34 -1.38 -17.78 -1.14
N VAL A 35 -2.13 -18.80 -1.45
CA VAL A 35 -1.92 -19.60 -2.66
C VAL A 35 -3.12 -19.41 -3.58
N LYS A 36 -2.89 -18.94 -4.81
CA LYS A 36 -3.93 -18.80 -5.82
C LYS A 36 -4.35 -20.18 -6.32
N LYS A 37 -5.59 -20.59 -6.04
CA LYS A 37 -6.08 -21.94 -6.35
C LYS A 37 -6.93 -22.04 -7.61
N ASN A 38 -7.53 -20.92 -8.04
CA ASN A 38 -8.55 -20.93 -9.09
C ASN A 38 -8.03 -20.55 -10.49
N GLY A 39 -6.74 -20.23 -10.64
CA GLY A 39 -6.09 -19.88 -11.91
C GLY A 39 -6.63 -18.62 -12.60
N LYS A 40 -7.55 -17.87 -11.96
CA LYS A 40 -8.11 -16.64 -12.53
C LYS A 40 -7.10 -15.51 -12.43
N THR A 41 -6.99 -14.72 -13.50
CA THR A 41 -6.10 -13.55 -13.57
C THR A 41 -6.83 -12.34 -14.17
N LEU A 42 -6.28 -11.17 -13.90
CA LEU A 42 -6.73 -9.88 -14.44
C LEU A 42 -5.65 -9.35 -15.37
N PRO A 43 -5.95 -9.05 -16.63
CA PRO A 43 -4.98 -8.39 -17.50
C PRO A 43 -4.84 -6.90 -17.12
N LEU A 44 -3.62 -6.48 -16.84
CA LEU A 44 -3.27 -5.08 -16.63
C LEU A 44 -2.05 -4.73 -17.48
N PHE A 45 -2.21 -3.79 -18.40
CA PHE A 45 -1.21 -3.48 -19.43
C PHE A 45 -0.89 -4.75 -20.23
N LYS A 46 0.39 -5.18 -20.20
CA LYS A 46 0.84 -6.44 -20.83
C LYS A 46 1.02 -7.59 -19.83
N GLU A 47 0.71 -7.33 -18.56
CA GLU A 47 0.93 -8.24 -17.44
C GLU A 47 -0.38 -8.88 -16.97
N LYS A 48 -0.26 -9.83 -16.04
CA LYS A 48 -1.39 -10.51 -15.41
C LYS A 48 -1.30 -10.39 -13.89
N LEU A 49 -2.43 -10.22 -13.24
CA LEU A 49 -2.53 -10.18 -11.78
C LEU A 49 -3.41 -11.32 -11.27
N GLU A 50 -2.89 -12.14 -10.39
CA GLU A 50 -3.68 -13.16 -9.69
C GLU A 50 -4.55 -12.60 -8.58
N THR A 51 -4.16 -11.45 -8.02
CA THR A 51 -4.99 -10.64 -7.11
C THR A 51 -4.91 -9.18 -7.52
N PRO A 52 -6.01 -8.40 -7.37
CA PRO A 52 -6.05 -7.01 -7.80
C PRO A 52 -5.42 -6.04 -6.80
N PHE A 53 -4.67 -6.50 -5.82
CA PHE A 53 -4.20 -5.66 -4.73
C PHE A 53 -2.74 -5.88 -4.34
N GLY A 54 -2.23 -4.94 -3.55
CA GLY A 54 -0.92 -5.02 -2.91
C GLY A 54 -0.58 -3.80 -2.07
N PRO A 55 0.68 -3.63 -1.67
CA PRO A 55 1.12 -2.48 -0.92
C PRO A 55 1.18 -1.22 -1.79
N ALA A 56 0.78 -0.08 -1.21
CA ALA A 56 0.97 1.24 -1.81
C ALA A 56 2.45 1.65 -1.74
N ALA A 57 2.83 2.64 -2.56
CA ALA A 57 4.12 3.31 -2.46
C ALA A 57 4.30 3.92 -1.05
N GLY A 58 4.97 3.19 -0.19
CA GLY A 58 5.09 3.49 1.23
C GLY A 58 6.18 2.65 1.90
N PRO A 59 6.19 2.55 3.23
CA PRO A 59 7.24 1.83 3.96
C PRO A 59 7.35 0.34 3.57
N ASN A 60 6.25 -0.24 3.09
CA ASN A 60 6.19 -1.66 2.73
C ASN A 60 6.69 -1.97 1.30
N THR A 61 7.16 -0.99 0.55
CA THR A 61 7.67 -1.16 -0.81
C THR A 61 9.04 -0.50 -1.04
N GLN A 62 9.77 -0.24 0.03
CA GLN A 62 11.12 0.33 -0.05
C GLN A 62 12.20 -0.76 -0.13
N LEU A 63 12.05 -1.84 0.63
CA LEU A 63 13.05 -2.89 0.79
C LEU A 63 12.52 -4.24 0.26
N ALA A 64 13.40 -5.03 -0.31
CA ALA A 64 13.06 -6.30 -0.94
C ALA A 64 12.35 -7.27 0.02
N GLN A 65 12.79 -7.36 1.28
CA GLN A 65 12.16 -8.24 2.27
C GLN A 65 10.68 -7.89 2.51
N ASN A 66 10.32 -6.61 2.51
CA ASN A 66 8.94 -6.18 2.72
C ASN A 66 8.06 -6.52 1.51
N ILE A 67 8.61 -6.34 0.31
CA ILE A 67 7.93 -6.68 -0.95
C ILE A 67 7.70 -8.20 -1.03
N VAL A 68 8.71 -8.99 -0.67
CA VAL A 68 8.61 -10.46 -0.62
C VAL A 68 7.60 -10.92 0.42
N ALA A 69 7.60 -10.34 1.62
CA ALA A 69 6.62 -10.65 2.66
C ALA A 69 5.18 -10.37 2.20
N ALA A 70 4.97 -9.24 1.53
CA ALA A 70 3.67 -8.89 0.96
C ALA A 70 3.24 -9.85 -0.15
N TYR A 71 4.17 -10.28 -1.02
CA TYR A 71 3.89 -11.29 -2.04
C TYR A 71 3.46 -12.62 -1.43
N TYR A 72 4.20 -13.10 -0.45
CA TYR A 72 3.90 -14.35 0.26
C TYR A 72 2.51 -14.31 0.91
N ALA A 73 2.10 -13.13 1.38
CA ALA A 73 0.77 -12.88 1.93
C ALA A 73 -0.35 -12.66 0.88
N GLY A 74 -0.04 -12.65 -0.42
CA GLY A 74 -1.04 -12.58 -1.49
C GLY A 74 -1.09 -11.30 -2.30
N ALA A 75 -0.22 -10.34 -2.05
CA ALA A 75 -0.07 -9.19 -2.94
C ALA A 75 0.41 -9.63 -4.32
N ARG A 76 -0.18 -9.04 -5.37
CA ARG A 76 0.26 -9.28 -6.75
C ARG A 76 0.45 -7.99 -7.55
N PHE A 77 0.00 -6.86 -7.04
CA PHE A 77 0.31 -5.54 -7.58
C PHE A 77 1.11 -4.75 -6.56
N PHE A 78 2.30 -4.27 -6.95
CA PHE A 78 3.20 -3.53 -6.07
C PHE A 78 3.43 -2.13 -6.62
N GLU A 79 2.95 -1.11 -5.93
CA GLU A 79 3.36 0.25 -6.22
C GLU A 79 4.66 0.52 -5.43
N LEU A 80 5.78 0.51 -6.16
CA LEU A 80 7.10 0.66 -5.57
C LEU A 80 7.25 2.06 -4.94
N LYS A 81 8.00 2.15 -3.85
CA LYS A 81 8.22 3.42 -3.15
C LYS A 81 8.78 4.46 -4.11
N THR A 82 8.21 5.64 -4.09
CA THR A 82 8.57 6.75 -4.97
C THR A 82 10.07 7.05 -4.91
N VAL A 83 10.68 7.21 -6.06
CA VAL A 83 12.05 7.72 -6.23
C VAL A 83 12.02 9.13 -6.82
N GLN A 84 13.00 9.93 -6.48
CA GLN A 84 13.13 11.31 -6.96
C GLN A 84 14.60 11.75 -6.98
N LYS A 85 14.87 12.93 -7.54
CA LYS A 85 16.24 13.47 -7.62
C LYS A 85 16.89 13.71 -6.27
N MET A 86 16.13 14.14 -5.25
CA MET A 86 16.57 14.25 -3.86
C MET A 86 16.44 12.87 -3.20
N ASP A 87 17.54 12.28 -2.77
CA ASP A 87 17.59 10.92 -2.27
C ASP A 87 18.65 10.76 -1.17
N GLY A 88 18.72 9.58 -0.58
CA GLY A 88 19.70 9.25 0.43
C GLY A 88 19.70 10.23 1.62
N ASP A 89 20.88 10.72 1.96
CA ASP A 89 21.08 11.60 3.12
C ASP A 89 20.35 12.94 3.02
N ASP A 90 20.22 13.49 1.81
CA ASP A 90 19.54 14.76 1.58
C ASP A 90 18.05 14.63 1.92
N LEU A 91 17.42 13.54 1.54
CA LEU A 91 16.02 13.27 1.90
C LEU A 91 15.88 12.90 3.37
N ALA A 92 16.75 12.04 3.89
CA ALA A 92 16.70 11.61 5.28
C ALA A 92 16.82 12.76 6.27
N ALA A 93 17.60 13.81 5.91
CA ALA A 93 17.74 15.03 6.71
C ALA A 93 16.44 15.86 6.80
N CYS A 94 15.53 15.70 5.84
CA CYS A 94 14.24 16.41 5.81
C CYS A 94 13.14 15.66 6.58
N ILE A 95 13.37 14.42 7.01
CA ILE A 95 12.35 13.57 7.63
C ILE A 95 12.60 13.45 9.13
N ASN A 96 11.69 14.02 9.93
CA ASN A 96 11.73 13.90 11.38
C ASN A 96 11.39 12.47 11.86
N ARG A 97 11.96 12.06 12.98
CA ARG A 97 11.78 10.73 13.57
C ARG A 97 11.05 10.81 14.92
N PRO A 98 10.07 9.95 15.18
CA PRO A 98 9.46 8.97 14.29
C PRO A 98 8.67 9.64 13.16
N CYS A 99 8.63 9.01 11.97
CA CYS A 99 7.97 9.58 10.80
C CYS A 99 6.60 8.96 10.50
N ILE A 100 6.18 7.95 11.26
CA ILE A 100 4.92 7.22 11.08
C ILE A 100 4.23 6.98 12.42
N TRP A 101 2.92 7.23 12.46
CA TRP A 101 2.06 6.93 13.60
C TRP A 101 0.72 6.34 13.12
N THR A 102 0.33 5.17 13.62
CA THR A 102 -0.82 4.39 13.14
C THR A 102 -1.73 3.89 14.27
N LYS A 103 -2.10 4.76 15.18
CA LYS A 103 -2.97 4.37 16.31
C LYS A 103 -4.40 4.05 15.83
N ASP A 104 -5.10 5.01 15.25
CA ASP A 104 -6.45 4.86 14.68
C ASP A 104 -6.43 5.22 13.20
N GLU A 105 -6.27 6.48 12.87
CA GLU A 105 -5.84 6.90 11.53
C GLU A 105 -4.36 6.51 11.35
N GLY A 106 -3.88 6.61 10.11
CA GLY A 106 -2.45 6.60 9.82
C GLY A 106 -1.98 8.02 9.56
N TYR A 107 -0.84 8.38 10.11
CA TYR A 107 -0.16 9.64 9.82
C TYR A 107 1.30 9.38 9.48
N ASN A 108 1.83 10.12 8.54
CA ASN A 108 3.24 10.04 8.18
C ASN A 108 3.76 11.42 7.75
N CYS A 109 5.07 11.62 7.78
CA CYS A 109 5.79 12.73 7.18
C CYS A 109 6.90 12.27 6.21
N GLU A 110 6.72 11.09 5.64
CA GLU A 110 7.64 10.49 4.68
C GLU A 110 7.13 10.67 3.25
N TRP A 111 7.97 11.21 2.35
CA TRP A 111 7.57 11.52 0.96
C TRP A 111 7.97 10.43 -0.03
N SER A 112 9.29 10.14 -0.10
CA SER A 112 9.87 9.16 -1.01
C SER A 112 10.85 8.26 -0.26
N THR A 113 11.51 7.35 -0.96
CA THR A 113 12.50 6.48 -0.32
C THR A 113 13.71 7.28 0.15
N GLU A 114 14.17 6.97 1.36
CA GLU A 114 15.43 7.50 1.92
C GLU A 114 16.65 6.73 1.39
N LEU A 115 16.46 5.68 0.61
CA LEU A 115 17.55 5.04 -0.11
C LEU A 115 18.06 5.96 -1.22
N TYR A 116 19.33 5.84 -1.56
CA TYR A 116 19.81 6.40 -2.82
C TYR A 116 19.07 5.72 -3.99
N VAL A 117 18.80 6.46 -5.07
CA VAL A 117 18.08 5.91 -6.23
C VAL A 117 18.69 4.59 -6.77
N PRO A 118 20.02 4.43 -6.87
CA PRO A 118 20.61 3.13 -7.23
C PRO A 118 20.29 2.01 -6.23
N GLN A 119 20.29 2.30 -4.94
CA GLN A 119 19.94 1.31 -3.90
C GLN A 119 18.49 0.90 -3.99
N ALA A 120 17.58 1.86 -4.22
CA ALA A 120 16.16 1.56 -4.42
C ALA A 120 15.96 0.67 -5.66
N PHE A 121 16.67 0.96 -6.75
CA PHE A 121 16.66 0.12 -7.94
C PHE A 121 17.13 -1.32 -7.62
N ASP A 122 18.23 -1.46 -6.89
CA ASP A 122 18.76 -2.76 -6.50
C ASP A 122 17.78 -3.54 -5.64
N GLU A 123 17.07 -2.89 -4.70
CA GLU A 123 16.03 -3.53 -3.89
C GLU A 123 14.87 -4.06 -4.74
N TYR A 124 14.47 -3.31 -5.77
CA TYR A 124 13.37 -3.72 -6.65
C TYR A 124 13.78 -4.91 -7.54
N VAL A 125 14.99 -4.92 -8.04
CA VAL A 125 15.53 -6.07 -8.80
C VAL A 125 15.68 -7.30 -7.91
N LYS A 126 16.20 -7.14 -6.69
CA LYS A 126 16.27 -8.25 -5.72
C LYS A 126 14.89 -8.83 -5.40
N ALA A 127 13.89 -7.97 -5.17
CA ALA A 127 12.52 -8.41 -4.93
C ALA A 127 11.93 -9.14 -6.15
N TRP A 128 12.21 -8.66 -7.36
CA TRP A 128 11.77 -9.28 -8.61
C TRP A 128 12.24 -10.73 -8.74
N PHE A 129 13.53 -10.97 -8.53
CA PHE A 129 14.11 -12.32 -8.53
C PHE A 129 13.58 -13.17 -7.37
N ALA A 130 13.59 -12.63 -6.16
CA ALA A 130 13.16 -13.36 -4.97
C ALA A 130 11.71 -13.85 -5.09
N ILE A 131 10.78 -13.00 -5.53
CA ILE A 131 9.38 -13.37 -5.75
C ILE A 131 9.25 -14.50 -6.76
N ARG A 132 9.94 -14.41 -7.90
CA ARG A 132 9.88 -15.47 -8.93
C ARG A 132 10.41 -16.79 -8.40
N ILE A 133 11.53 -16.77 -7.69
CA ILE A 133 12.13 -17.97 -7.09
C ILE A 133 11.16 -18.60 -6.07
N ILE A 134 10.65 -17.83 -5.10
CA ILE A 134 9.77 -18.38 -4.06
C ILE A 134 8.40 -18.79 -4.60
N SER A 135 7.90 -18.10 -5.65
CA SER A 135 6.67 -18.51 -6.32
C SER A 135 6.78 -19.93 -6.86
N ARG A 136 7.90 -20.23 -7.51
CA ARG A 136 8.19 -21.54 -8.06
C ARG A 136 8.47 -22.58 -6.99
N LEU A 137 9.32 -22.24 -6.00
CA LEU A 137 9.70 -23.15 -4.91
C LEU A 137 8.50 -23.58 -4.05
N TYR A 138 7.65 -22.62 -3.70
CA TYR A 138 6.58 -22.84 -2.72
C TYR A 138 5.19 -22.97 -3.37
N GLY A 139 5.11 -22.93 -4.70
CA GLY A 139 3.84 -23.11 -5.42
C GLY A 139 2.82 -22.03 -5.09
N LEU A 140 3.23 -20.77 -4.97
CA LEU A 140 2.38 -19.68 -4.48
C LEU A 140 1.43 -19.12 -5.56
N GLY A 141 1.64 -19.45 -6.82
CA GLY A 141 0.86 -18.98 -7.96
C GLY A 141 1.66 -19.02 -9.27
N ALA A 142 1.16 -18.37 -10.31
CA ALA A 142 1.84 -18.26 -11.59
C ALA A 142 3.06 -17.32 -11.47
N GLU A 143 4.12 -17.66 -12.18
CA GLU A 143 5.39 -16.94 -12.18
C GLU A 143 5.27 -15.52 -12.76
N ASP A 144 4.29 -15.30 -13.64
CA ASP A 144 3.92 -14.04 -14.28
C ASP A 144 2.59 -13.48 -13.70
N GLY A 145 2.16 -13.97 -12.55
CA GLY A 145 0.89 -13.61 -11.91
C GLY A 145 0.95 -12.33 -11.07
N PHE A 146 2.02 -11.56 -11.14
CA PHE A 146 2.22 -10.31 -10.40
C PHE A 146 2.90 -9.26 -11.26
N MET A 147 2.81 -8.00 -10.84
CA MET A 147 3.54 -6.91 -11.48
C MET A 147 4.03 -5.86 -10.50
N PHE A 148 5.10 -5.18 -10.89
CA PHE A 148 5.58 -3.96 -10.27
C PHE A 148 5.16 -2.75 -11.08
N ASN A 149 4.79 -1.69 -10.38
CA ASN A 149 4.52 -0.38 -10.93
C ASN A 149 5.43 0.64 -10.25
N ALA A 150 6.28 1.29 -11.01
CA ALA A 150 7.20 2.28 -10.47
C ALA A 150 6.44 3.52 -10.01
N SER A 151 7.03 4.28 -9.10
CA SER A 151 6.54 5.60 -8.72
C SER A 151 7.69 6.60 -8.77
N VAL A 152 7.49 7.70 -9.50
CA VAL A 152 8.47 8.77 -9.65
C VAL A 152 7.82 10.10 -9.29
N GLY A 153 8.62 11.02 -8.75
CA GLY A 153 8.13 12.30 -8.29
C GLY A 153 9.11 13.43 -8.54
N TYR A 154 8.77 14.61 -8.01
CA TYR A 154 9.46 15.88 -8.11
C TYR A 154 8.99 16.70 -9.34
N ASP A 155 9.93 17.33 -10.07
CA ASP A 155 9.69 18.12 -11.30
C ASP A 155 10.23 17.40 -12.56
N LEU A 156 9.84 17.86 -13.74
CA LEU A 156 10.29 17.29 -15.00
C LEU A 156 11.81 17.36 -15.17
N ALA A 157 12.41 18.47 -14.76
CA ALA A 157 13.86 18.64 -14.82
C ALA A 157 14.58 17.61 -13.94
N GLY A 158 14.04 17.34 -12.76
CA GLY A 158 14.53 16.30 -11.86
C GLY A 158 14.39 14.89 -12.42
N ILE A 159 13.25 14.58 -13.04
CA ILE A 159 12.99 13.28 -13.68
C ILE A 159 13.93 13.06 -14.88
N LYS A 160 14.30 14.13 -15.60
CA LYS A 160 15.24 14.08 -16.73
C LYS A 160 16.72 14.06 -16.32
N THR A 161 17.04 14.10 -15.02
CA THR A 161 18.44 13.98 -14.59
C THR A 161 19.03 12.61 -14.97
N PRO A 162 20.35 12.51 -15.25
CA PRO A 162 20.97 11.22 -15.61
C PRO A 162 20.74 10.12 -14.57
N LYS A 163 20.64 10.46 -13.28
CA LYS A 163 20.33 9.53 -12.19
C LYS A 163 18.94 8.93 -12.33
N MET A 164 17.93 9.76 -12.54
CA MET A 164 16.55 9.34 -12.69
C MET A 164 16.31 8.67 -14.05
N ASP A 165 16.94 9.16 -15.10
CA ASP A 165 16.90 8.54 -16.43
C ASP A 165 17.43 7.11 -16.39
N LYS A 166 18.59 6.90 -15.75
CA LYS A 166 19.18 5.56 -15.55
C LYS A 166 18.24 4.63 -14.76
N PHE A 167 17.55 5.15 -13.76
CA PHE A 167 16.54 4.38 -13.03
C PHE A 167 15.38 3.96 -13.94
N ILE A 168 14.82 4.91 -14.70
CA ILE A 168 13.68 4.65 -15.60
C ILE A 168 14.05 3.64 -16.70
N GLU A 169 15.21 3.80 -17.31
CA GLU A 169 15.66 2.83 -18.33
C GLU A 169 15.96 1.46 -17.70
N GLY A 170 16.54 1.44 -16.50
CA GLY A 170 16.82 0.19 -15.77
C GLY A 170 15.56 -0.61 -15.41
N ILE A 171 14.47 0.03 -15.00
CA ILE A 171 13.21 -0.69 -14.74
C ILE A 171 12.54 -1.21 -16.01
N ARG A 172 12.82 -0.59 -17.17
CA ARG A 172 12.36 -1.05 -18.49
C ARG A 172 13.19 -2.20 -19.03
N ASP A 173 14.49 -2.18 -18.74
CA ASP A 173 15.41 -3.28 -19.06
C ASP A 173 16.60 -3.28 -18.08
N ALA A 174 16.59 -4.25 -17.17
CA ALA A 174 17.63 -4.41 -16.15
C ALA A 174 18.78 -5.33 -16.60
N SER A 175 18.74 -5.94 -17.79
CA SER A 175 19.64 -7.02 -18.22
C SER A 175 21.13 -6.69 -18.10
N GLU A 176 21.51 -5.43 -18.36
CA GLU A 176 22.90 -4.98 -18.32
C GLU A 176 23.34 -4.47 -16.95
N THR A 177 22.45 -4.46 -15.96
CA THR A 177 22.79 -3.97 -14.61
C THR A 177 23.55 -5.02 -13.80
N HIS A 178 24.44 -4.54 -12.93
CA HIS A 178 25.21 -5.42 -12.04
C HIS A 178 24.30 -6.26 -11.16
N ILE A 179 23.30 -5.62 -10.54
CA ILE A 179 22.39 -6.30 -9.61
C ILE A 179 21.56 -7.40 -10.28
N PHE A 180 21.16 -7.23 -11.54
CA PHE A 180 20.42 -8.26 -12.26
C PHE A 180 21.29 -9.51 -12.48
N ARG A 181 22.56 -9.32 -12.87
CA ARG A 181 23.52 -10.42 -13.02
C ARG A 181 23.82 -11.09 -11.68
N GLU A 182 24.06 -10.29 -10.63
CA GLU A 182 24.29 -10.80 -9.26
C GLU A 182 23.12 -11.65 -8.80
N CYS A 183 21.89 -11.17 -8.91
CA CYS A 183 20.69 -11.92 -8.50
C CYS A 183 20.54 -13.22 -9.29
N MET A 184 20.82 -13.21 -10.58
CA MET A 184 20.78 -14.39 -11.43
C MET A 184 21.83 -15.42 -10.99
N GLU A 185 23.08 -15.00 -10.82
CA GLU A 185 24.19 -15.89 -10.44
C GLU A 185 24.00 -16.48 -9.04
N VAL A 186 23.67 -15.64 -8.06
CA VAL A 186 23.40 -16.08 -6.68
C VAL A 186 22.17 -16.99 -6.62
N GLY A 187 21.13 -16.66 -7.40
CA GLY A 187 19.94 -17.51 -7.49
C GLY A 187 20.28 -18.90 -8.02
N CYS A 188 21.06 -18.99 -9.10
CA CYS A 188 21.53 -20.27 -9.66
C CYS A 188 22.45 -21.05 -8.67
N GLU A 189 23.28 -20.34 -7.92
CA GLU A 189 24.14 -20.96 -6.89
C GLU A 189 23.29 -21.59 -5.75
N LEU A 190 22.30 -20.86 -5.24
CA LEU A 190 21.48 -21.28 -4.10
C LEU A 190 20.39 -22.28 -4.47
N PHE A 191 19.91 -22.27 -5.72
CA PHE A 191 18.80 -23.07 -6.21
C PHE A 191 19.15 -23.68 -7.58
N PRO A 192 20.13 -24.61 -7.64
CA PRO A 192 20.58 -25.18 -8.90
C PRO A 192 19.49 -25.96 -9.65
N GLU A 193 18.49 -26.47 -8.92
CA GLU A 193 17.31 -27.13 -9.50
C GLU A 193 16.41 -26.18 -10.29
N LEU A 194 16.55 -24.88 -10.10
CA LEU A 194 15.82 -23.82 -10.82
C LEU A 194 16.70 -23.01 -11.77
N GLU A 195 17.94 -23.45 -12.05
CA GLU A 195 18.90 -22.68 -12.86
C GLU A 195 18.33 -22.22 -14.20
N GLU A 196 17.75 -23.12 -14.98
CA GLU A 196 17.18 -22.78 -16.30
C GLU A 196 16.07 -21.72 -16.15
N TYR A 197 15.21 -21.86 -15.14
CA TYR A 197 14.14 -20.92 -14.84
C TYR A 197 14.68 -19.53 -14.44
N ILE A 198 15.67 -19.50 -13.54
CA ILE A 198 16.28 -18.26 -13.05
C ILE A 198 16.96 -17.49 -14.19
N ARG A 199 17.65 -18.20 -15.11
CA ARG A 199 18.30 -17.61 -16.27
C ARG A 199 17.32 -17.02 -17.28
N THR A 200 16.07 -17.42 -17.27
CA THR A 200 15.00 -16.89 -18.12
C THR A 200 14.19 -15.78 -17.46
N THR A 201 14.62 -15.27 -16.31
CA THR A 201 13.95 -14.16 -15.63
C THR A 201 13.86 -12.94 -16.55
N PRO A 202 12.65 -12.39 -16.80
CA PRO A 202 12.50 -11.21 -17.63
C PRO A 202 13.24 -10.01 -17.04
N ALA A 203 13.98 -9.30 -17.90
CA ALA A 203 14.73 -8.11 -17.51
C ALA A 203 13.85 -6.85 -17.37
N ARG A 204 12.65 -6.88 -17.89
CA ARG A 204 11.67 -5.81 -17.72
C ARG A 204 11.04 -5.93 -16.33
N ILE A 205 11.28 -4.95 -15.47
CA ILE A 205 10.80 -4.91 -14.09
C ILE A 205 9.44 -4.22 -13.99
N CYS A 206 9.20 -3.16 -14.77
CA CYS A 206 7.96 -2.40 -14.78
C CYS A 206 7.51 -2.03 -16.19
N ASP A 207 6.21 -2.16 -16.45
CA ASP A 207 5.51 -1.65 -17.64
C ASP A 207 4.72 -0.37 -17.36
N GLY A 208 4.57 -0.01 -16.09
CA GLY A 208 3.81 1.14 -15.65
C GLY A 208 4.53 2.00 -14.62
N VAL A 209 4.09 3.26 -14.55
CA VAL A 209 4.63 4.25 -13.63
C VAL A 209 3.53 5.14 -13.06
N THR A 210 3.64 5.49 -11.78
CA THR A 210 2.80 6.49 -11.13
C THR A 210 3.57 7.79 -10.99
N VAL A 211 3.02 8.89 -11.50
CA VAL A 211 3.50 10.26 -11.25
C VAL A 211 2.98 10.71 -9.90
N SER A 212 3.88 10.91 -8.95
CA SER A 212 3.60 11.37 -7.59
C SER A 212 4.29 12.70 -7.36
N THR A 213 3.62 13.80 -7.70
CA THR A 213 4.15 15.16 -7.55
C THR A 213 4.00 15.66 -6.13
N LEU A 214 4.80 16.66 -5.79
CA LEU A 214 4.66 17.40 -4.53
C LEU A 214 3.34 18.21 -4.50
N HIS A 215 2.90 18.58 -3.31
CA HIS A 215 1.84 19.56 -3.15
C HIS A 215 2.26 20.89 -3.81
N GLY A 216 1.31 21.58 -4.43
CA GLY A 216 1.56 22.81 -5.17
C GLY A 216 2.17 22.64 -6.57
N CYS A 217 2.32 21.41 -7.08
CA CYS A 217 2.81 21.18 -8.44
C CYS A 217 1.81 21.69 -9.48
N PRO A 218 2.22 22.62 -10.39
CA PRO A 218 1.32 23.19 -11.37
C PRO A 218 0.76 22.17 -12.36
N PRO A 219 -0.49 22.34 -12.87
CA PRO A 219 -1.10 21.40 -13.82
C PRO A 219 -0.26 21.14 -15.08
N ASN A 220 0.34 22.18 -15.65
CA ASN A 220 1.19 22.07 -16.83
C ASN A 220 2.46 21.26 -16.57
N GLU A 221 3.00 21.29 -15.38
CA GLU A 221 4.14 20.46 -14.98
C GLU A 221 3.75 18.99 -14.84
N ILE A 222 2.61 18.71 -14.22
CA ILE A 222 2.07 17.34 -14.11
C ILE A 222 1.83 16.76 -15.52
N GLU A 223 1.23 17.56 -16.41
CA GLU A 223 0.98 17.14 -17.80
C GLU A 223 2.28 16.89 -18.56
N ALA A 224 3.28 17.75 -18.38
CA ALA A 224 4.57 17.61 -19.03
C ALA A 224 5.32 16.34 -18.57
N ILE A 225 5.29 16.04 -17.27
CA ILE A 225 5.88 14.81 -16.71
C ILE A 225 5.17 13.58 -17.28
N ALA A 226 3.84 13.54 -17.21
CA ALA A 226 3.07 12.40 -17.71
C ALA A 226 3.27 12.21 -19.21
N SER A 227 3.25 13.29 -19.99
CA SER A 227 3.52 13.25 -21.44
C SER A 227 4.90 12.70 -21.75
N TYR A 228 5.93 13.13 -21.03
CA TYR A 228 7.30 12.61 -21.19
C TYR A 228 7.37 11.10 -20.95
N LEU A 229 6.75 10.62 -19.86
CA LEU A 229 6.74 9.19 -19.54
C LEU A 229 6.00 8.36 -20.58
N ILE A 230 4.92 8.89 -21.14
CA ILE A 230 4.13 8.23 -22.20
C ILE A 230 4.90 8.23 -23.52
N THR A 231 5.39 9.41 -23.98
CA THR A 231 5.90 9.55 -25.35
C THR A 231 7.36 9.17 -25.50
N GLU A 232 8.21 9.51 -24.55
CA GLU A 232 9.65 9.27 -24.63
C GLU A 232 10.07 7.99 -23.90
N LYS A 233 9.40 7.66 -22.78
CA LYS A 233 9.71 6.45 -22.00
C LYS A 233 8.81 5.26 -22.31
N HIS A 234 7.72 5.46 -23.06
CA HIS A 234 6.78 4.42 -23.46
C HIS A 234 6.27 3.58 -22.27
N LEU A 235 5.85 4.26 -21.17
CA LEU A 235 5.32 3.64 -19.97
C LEU A 235 3.83 3.94 -19.84
N ASN A 236 3.05 2.93 -19.46
CA ASN A 236 1.69 3.13 -18.97
C ASN A 236 1.74 4.03 -17.75
N THR A 237 0.88 5.05 -17.69
CA THR A 237 1.08 6.12 -16.71
C THR A 237 -0.17 6.37 -15.87
N PHE A 238 0.00 6.36 -14.54
CA PHE A 238 -0.99 6.86 -13.61
C PHE A 238 -0.56 8.24 -13.07
N VAL A 239 -1.53 9.16 -12.94
CA VAL A 239 -1.31 10.41 -12.19
C VAL A 239 -1.96 10.27 -10.82
N LYS A 240 -1.16 10.47 -9.77
CA LYS A 240 -1.61 10.43 -8.38
C LYS A 240 -2.22 11.77 -7.99
N CYS A 241 -3.49 11.74 -7.56
CA CYS A 241 -4.25 12.93 -7.20
C CYS A 241 -4.29 13.12 -5.69
N ASN A 242 -4.20 14.38 -5.26
CA ASN A 242 -4.36 14.76 -3.86
C ASN A 242 -5.86 14.91 -3.51
N PRO A 243 -6.31 14.52 -2.30
CA PRO A 243 -7.70 14.71 -1.88
C PRO A 243 -8.14 16.18 -1.81
N THR A 244 -7.20 17.11 -1.78
CA THR A 244 -7.44 18.56 -1.86
C THR A 244 -8.21 18.99 -3.11
N ILE A 245 -8.18 18.19 -4.17
CA ILE A 245 -8.95 18.40 -5.41
C ILE A 245 -10.48 18.48 -5.18
N LEU A 246 -10.97 17.97 -4.05
CA LEU A 246 -12.37 18.01 -3.66
C LEU A 246 -12.84 19.41 -3.23
N GLY A 247 -11.91 20.29 -2.83
CA GLY A 247 -12.17 21.61 -2.27
C GLY A 247 -12.27 21.58 -0.74
N TYR A 248 -11.85 22.67 -0.10
CA TYR A 248 -11.76 22.81 1.35
C TYR A 248 -13.11 22.57 2.05
N GLU A 249 -14.16 23.25 1.62
CA GLU A 249 -15.49 23.18 2.23
C GLU A 249 -16.04 21.75 2.22
N PHE A 250 -15.84 21.03 1.11
CA PHE A 250 -16.27 19.65 1.02
C PHE A 250 -15.50 18.75 1.99
N ALA A 251 -14.17 18.86 2.00
CA ALA A 251 -13.33 18.02 2.85
C ALA A 251 -13.62 18.28 4.34
N ARG A 252 -13.75 19.55 4.73
CA ARG A 252 -14.04 19.95 6.11
C ARG A 252 -15.42 19.44 6.55
N SER A 253 -16.47 19.74 5.76
CA SER A 253 -17.83 19.30 6.07
C SER A 253 -17.94 17.77 6.15
N ARG A 254 -17.28 17.05 5.24
CA ARG A 254 -17.27 15.59 5.23
C ARG A 254 -16.62 15.01 6.49
N LEU A 255 -15.45 15.47 6.83
CA LEU A 255 -14.73 14.97 8.00
C LEU A 255 -15.44 15.33 9.31
N ASP A 256 -15.97 16.55 9.44
CA ASP A 256 -16.71 16.99 10.63
C ASP A 256 -17.95 16.14 10.84
N SER A 257 -18.75 15.92 9.79
CA SER A 257 -19.98 15.11 9.87
C SER A 257 -19.72 13.66 10.30
N MET A 258 -18.49 13.18 10.14
CA MET A 258 -18.07 11.82 10.50
C MET A 258 -17.33 11.73 11.84
N GLY A 259 -17.24 12.83 12.60
CA GLY A 259 -16.60 12.88 13.91
C GLY A 259 -15.09 13.06 13.87
N TYR A 260 -14.54 13.54 12.73
CA TYR A 260 -13.12 13.88 12.56
C TYR A 260 -12.86 15.39 12.66
N ASP A 261 -13.71 16.11 13.40
CA ASP A 261 -13.62 17.56 13.63
C ASP A 261 -12.34 17.99 14.36
N TYR A 262 -11.70 17.08 15.06
CA TYR A 262 -10.41 17.31 15.72
C TYR A 262 -9.22 17.33 14.74
N ILE A 263 -9.37 16.86 13.51
CA ILE A 263 -8.31 16.89 12.49
C ILE A 263 -8.19 18.32 11.98
N ALA A 264 -7.05 18.96 12.22
CA ALA A 264 -6.81 20.34 11.84
C ALA A 264 -6.14 20.42 10.46
N PHE A 265 -6.62 21.31 9.62
CA PHE A 265 -6.03 21.72 8.34
C PHE A 265 -6.62 23.05 7.90
N ASP A 266 -5.87 23.80 7.12
CA ASP A 266 -6.31 25.05 6.49
C ASP A 266 -6.60 24.88 4.99
N ASP A 267 -6.88 25.97 4.31
CA ASP A 267 -7.21 25.98 2.87
C ASP A 267 -5.99 26.13 1.95
N ARG A 268 -4.76 26.23 2.49
CA ARG A 268 -3.54 26.52 1.72
C ARG A 268 -3.31 25.47 0.63
N HIS A 269 -3.23 24.19 1.00
CA HIS A 269 -3.04 23.11 0.03
C HIS A 269 -4.17 23.01 -0.99
N PHE A 270 -5.40 23.35 -0.59
CA PHE A 270 -6.54 23.36 -1.52
C PHE A 270 -6.46 24.45 -2.58
N ARG A 271 -5.78 25.55 -2.30
CA ARG A 271 -5.54 26.62 -3.28
C ARG A 271 -4.36 26.35 -4.19
N GLU A 272 -3.32 25.69 -3.66
CA GLU A 272 -2.05 25.48 -4.35
C GLU A 272 -2.02 24.22 -5.20
N ASP A 273 -2.73 23.16 -4.78
CA ASP A 273 -2.77 21.88 -5.47
C ASP A 273 -3.62 21.91 -6.75
N LEU A 274 -3.48 20.86 -7.55
CA LEU A 274 -4.25 20.65 -8.78
C LEU A 274 -5.75 20.80 -8.54
N GLN A 275 -6.41 21.72 -9.25
CA GLN A 275 -7.84 21.98 -9.16
C GLN A 275 -8.61 21.02 -10.08
N TYR A 276 -9.81 20.60 -9.68
CA TYR A 276 -10.66 19.71 -10.47
C TYR A 276 -10.93 20.24 -11.89
N LYS A 277 -11.20 21.54 -12.02
CA LYS A 277 -11.44 22.21 -13.30
C LYS A 277 -10.26 22.14 -14.28
N ASP A 278 -9.04 22.10 -13.75
CA ASP A 278 -7.80 22.03 -14.55
C ASP A 278 -7.40 20.56 -14.80
N ALA A 279 -7.71 19.68 -13.85
CA ALA A 279 -7.44 18.25 -13.93
C ALA A 279 -8.22 17.54 -15.05
N VAL A 280 -9.52 17.80 -15.15
CA VAL A 280 -10.38 17.10 -16.12
C VAL A 280 -9.92 17.28 -17.56
N PRO A 281 -9.73 18.50 -18.09
CA PRO A 281 -9.23 18.67 -19.45
C PRO A 281 -7.83 18.06 -19.68
N MET A 282 -6.95 18.18 -18.69
CA MET A 282 -5.61 17.59 -18.73
C MET A 282 -5.69 16.07 -18.85
N PHE A 283 -6.52 15.40 -18.05
CA PHE A 283 -6.66 13.95 -18.09
C PHE A 283 -7.28 13.43 -19.39
N HIS A 284 -8.18 14.19 -20.01
CA HIS A 284 -8.65 13.86 -21.35
C HIS A 284 -7.51 13.88 -22.38
N ARG A 285 -6.67 14.92 -22.38
CA ARG A 285 -5.50 14.99 -23.28
C ARG A 285 -4.49 13.87 -23.04
N LEU A 286 -4.18 13.57 -21.76
CA LEU A 286 -3.25 12.49 -21.40
C LEU A 286 -3.79 11.12 -21.78
N LYS A 287 -5.10 10.88 -21.63
CA LYS A 287 -5.74 9.65 -22.07
C LYS A 287 -5.62 9.45 -23.58
N GLU A 288 -5.96 10.48 -24.37
CA GLU A 288 -5.80 10.45 -25.83
C GLU A 288 -4.34 10.27 -26.24
N LEU A 289 -3.40 10.92 -25.54
CA LEU A 289 -1.97 10.80 -25.81
C LEU A 289 -1.47 9.36 -25.58
N ALA A 290 -1.88 8.74 -24.48
CA ALA A 290 -1.52 7.36 -24.17
C ALA A 290 -2.10 6.39 -25.20
N GLU A 291 -3.38 6.52 -25.57
CA GLU A 291 -4.04 5.71 -26.60
C GLU A 291 -3.33 5.81 -27.95
N LYS A 292 -2.91 7.01 -28.37
CA LYS A 292 -2.12 7.23 -29.60
C LYS A 292 -0.76 6.52 -29.58
N ASN A 293 -0.19 6.30 -28.40
CA ASN A 293 1.07 5.59 -28.20
C ASN A 293 0.90 4.09 -27.90
N GLY A 294 -0.34 3.57 -27.96
CA GLY A 294 -0.62 2.17 -27.64
C GLY A 294 -0.44 1.81 -26.17
N LEU A 295 -0.61 2.80 -25.29
CA LEU A 295 -0.45 2.74 -23.85
C LEU A 295 -1.76 3.08 -23.15
N GLU A 296 -1.82 2.80 -21.85
CA GLU A 296 -2.94 3.13 -20.98
C GLU A 296 -2.57 4.29 -20.05
N PHE A 297 -3.52 5.22 -19.87
CA PHE A 297 -3.49 6.28 -18.88
C PHE A 297 -4.58 6.05 -17.85
N GLY A 298 -4.29 6.29 -16.57
CA GLY A 298 -5.26 6.20 -15.49
C GLY A 298 -4.96 7.16 -14.34
N LEU A 299 -5.82 7.12 -13.33
CA LEU A 299 -5.65 7.91 -12.12
C LEU A 299 -5.29 7.02 -10.95
N LYS A 300 -4.39 7.49 -10.10
CA LYS A 300 -4.14 6.93 -8.78
C LYS A 300 -4.86 7.78 -7.73
N LEU A 301 -5.89 7.21 -7.13
CA LEU A 301 -6.68 7.85 -6.09
C LEU A 301 -6.48 7.11 -4.76
N SER A 302 -5.96 7.75 -3.73
CA SER A 302 -5.44 9.09 -3.67
C SER A 302 -4.02 9.10 -3.09
N ASN A 303 -3.41 10.29 -3.08
CA ASN A 303 -2.34 10.59 -2.15
C ASN A 303 -2.89 10.69 -0.72
N THR A 304 -2.01 10.80 0.28
CA THR A 304 -2.38 11.10 1.67
C THR A 304 -2.87 12.55 1.79
N PHE A 305 -3.58 12.85 2.86
CA PHE A 305 -4.22 14.15 3.06
C PHE A 305 -3.41 14.99 4.05
N PRO A 306 -2.98 16.22 3.66
CA PRO A 306 -2.18 17.08 4.52
C PRO A 306 -3.00 17.61 5.69
N VAL A 307 -2.46 17.52 6.90
CA VAL A 307 -3.08 17.96 8.15
C VAL A 307 -2.03 18.50 9.10
N ASP A 308 -2.43 19.44 9.98
CA ASP A 308 -1.54 20.00 10.99
C ASP A 308 -1.34 19.04 12.16
N VAL A 309 -0.14 19.02 12.73
CA VAL A 309 0.13 18.35 14.01
C VAL A 309 -0.39 19.24 15.14
N LYS A 310 -1.34 18.74 15.94
CA LYS A 310 -1.93 19.50 17.08
C LYS A 310 -1.82 18.75 18.42
N ALA A 311 -1.64 17.45 18.40
CA ALA A 311 -1.57 16.60 19.60
C ALA A 311 -0.21 15.89 19.74
N ASN A 312 0.84 16.42 19.15
CA ASN A 312 2.19 15.84 19.10
C ASN A 312 2.20 14.40 18.54
N GLU A 313 1.38 14.13 17.53
CA GLU A 313 1.32 12.82 16.86
C GLU A 313 2.67 12.47 16.24
N LEU A 314 3.30 13.43 15.57
CA LEU A 314 4.62 13.35 14.96
C LEU A 314 5.45 14.59 15.28
N PRO A 315 6.79 14.52 15.26
CA PRO A 315 7.66 15.67 15.53
C PRO A 315 7.82 16.57 14.30
N SER A 316 6.71 17.09 13.79
CA SER A 316 6.61 17.95 12.61
C SER A 316 5.49 18.95 12.81
N GLU A 317 5.43 20.01 12.01
CA GLU A 317 4.30 20.96 12.01
C GLU A 317 3.14 20.44 11.17
N GLU A 318 3.44 19.68 10.11
CA GLU A 318 2.50 19.08 9.19
C GLU A 318 2.74 17.56 9.10
N MET A 319 1.68 16.81 8.89
CA MET A 319 1.70 15.37 8.64
C MET A 319 0.65 15.01 7.59
N TYR A 320 0.72 13.78 7.10
CA TYR A 320 -0.17 13.30 6.03
C TYR A 320 -1.05 12.17 6.55
N MET A 321 -2.36 12.43 6.57
CA MET A 321 -3.37 11.49 7.04
C MET A 321 -3.65 10.40 6.00
N SER A 322 -3.82 9.17 6.47
CA SER A 322 -4.18 7.98 5.72
C SER A 322 -5.13 7.05 6.53
N GLY A 323 -5.43 5.88 6.00
CA GLY A 323 -6.29 4.91 6.67
C GLY A 323 -7.78 5.20 6.47
N ARG A 324 -8.62 4.69 7.38
CA ARG A 324 -10.08 4.71 7.21
C ARG A 324 -10.69 6.11 7.10
N ALA A 325 -10.10 7.12 7.74
CA ALA A 325 -10.55 8.51 7.65
C ALA A 325 -10.36 9.11 6.24
N LEU A 326 -9.46 8.56 5.45
CA LEU A 326 -9.22 8.98 4.07
C LEU A 326 -10.22 8.38 3.08
N TYR A 327 -10.83 7.22 3.40
CA TYR A 327 -11.76 6.53 2.50
C TYR A 327 -12.92 7.42 2.01
N PRO A 328 -13.64 8.17 2.87
CA PRO A 328 -14.78 8.98 2.44
C PRO A 328 -14.39 10.14 1.51
N LEU A 329 -13.16 10.60 1.55
CA LEU A 329 -12.62 11.57 0.61
C LEU A 329 -12.22 10.90 -0.70
N THR A 330 -11.50 9.79 -0.62
CA THR A 330 -11.00 9.09 -1.81
C THR A 330 -12.13 8.48 -2.66
N ILE A 331 -13.16 7.91 -2.02
CA ILE A 331 -14.30 7.35 -2.77
C ILE A 331 -15.12 8.44 -3.45
N GLU A 332 -15.20 9.66 -2.88
CA GLU A 332 -15.82 10.79 -3.54
C GLU A 332 -14.98 11.28 -4.73
N MET A 333 -13.64 11.30 -4.63
CA MET A 333 -12.79 11.55 -5.80
C MET A 333 -13.07 10.54 -6.91
N ALA A 334 -13.14 9.26 -6.57
CA ALA A 334 -13.47 8.19 -7.51
C ALA A 334 -14.86 8.40 -8.14
N ASN A 335 -15.84 8.81 -7.34
CA ASN A 335 -17.19 9.14 -7.81
C ASN A 335 -17.16 10.27 -8.83
N ARG A 336 -16.51 11.39 -8.53
CA ARG A 336 -16.43 12.55 -9.46
C ARG A 336 -15.76 12.17 -10.77
N PHE A 337 -14.60 11.54 -10.74
CA PHE A 337 -13.88 11.15 -11.94
C PHE A 337 -14.58 10.02 -12.72
N ALA A 338 -15.14 9.03 -12.05
CA ALA A 338 -15.88 7.96 -12.72
C ALA A 338 -17.13 8.50 -13.44
N ASN A 339 -17.83 9.47 -12.87
CA ASN A 339 -18.95 10.15 -13.51
C ASN A 339 -18.50 11.02 -14.68
N GLU A 340 -17.43 11.81 -14.55
CA GLU A 340 -16.87 12.67 -15.59
C GLU A 340 -16.49 11.86 -16.84
N PHE A 341 -15.73 10.81 -16.65
CA PHE A 341 -15.24 9.95 -17.72
C PHE A 341 -16.21 8.82 -18.09
N LYS A 342 -17.43 8.79 -17.53
CA LYS A 342 -18.43 7.73 -17.74
C LYS A 342 -17.87 6.31 -17.55
N GLY A 343 -16.96 6.18 -16.60
CA GLY A 343 -16.27 4.95 -16.28
C GLY A 343 -15.11 4.57 -17.20
N ALA A 344 -14.87 5.31 -18.28
CA ALA A 344 -13.87 4.92 -19.29
C ALA A 344 -12.40 5.09 -18.83
N LEU A 345 -12.16 5.77 -17.72
CA LEU A 345 -10.82 5.99 -17.19
C LEU A 345 -10.53 5.00 -16.06
N ARG A 346 -9.41 4.28 -16.16
CA ARG A 346 -8.99 3.36 -15.10
C ARG A 346 -8.63 4.11 -13.83
N ILE A 347 -9.09 3.59 -12.71
CA ILE A 347 -8.77 4.09 -11.38
C ILE A 347 -7.97 3.01 -10.63
N SER A 348 -6.71 3.30 -10.34
CA SER A 348 -5.92 2.61 -9.33
C SER A 348 -6.23 3.25 -7.97
N TYR A 349 -6.60 2.46 -6.99
CA TYR A 349 -7.11 2.97 -5.71
C TYR A 349 -6.09 2.87 -4.59
N SER A 350 -6.01 3.90 -3.77
CA SER A 350 -5.32 3.93 -2.48
C SER A 350 -6.00 4.98 -1.60
N GLY A 351 -6.19 4.72 -0.34
CA GLY A 351 -6.87 5.66 0.55
C GLY A 351 -7.95 4.98 1.37
N GLY A 352 -7.53 4.33 2.43
CA GLY A 352 -8.40 3.62 3.34
C GLY A 352 -8.95 2.31 2.79
N ALA A 353 -8.28 1.69 1.81
CA ALA A 353 -8.65 0.36 1.35
C ALA A 353 -8.37 -0.68 2.45
N ASP A 354 -9.37 -1.50 2.74
CA ASP A 354 -9.31 -2.55 3.74
C ASP A 354 -10.30 -3.70 3.46
N PHE A 355 -10.45 -4.61 4.41
CA PHE A 355 -11.35 -5.77 4.30
C PHE A 355 -12.82 -5.38 4.07
N PHE A 356 -13.25 -4.22 4.53
CA PHE A 356 -14.66 -3.83 4.50
C PHE A 356 -15.09 -3.18 3.18
N ASN A 357 -14.14 -2.73 2.36
CA ASN A 357 -14.44 -2.02 1.12
C ASN A 357 -13.80 -2.62 -0.13
N ILE A 358 -12.74 -3.42 0.00
CA ILE A 358 -11.98 -3.91 -1.16
C ILE A 358 -12.84 -4.71 -2.16
N LYS A 359 -13.80 -5.48 -1.67
CA LYS A 359 -14.69 -6.26 -2.54
C LYS A 359 -15.58 -5.36 -3.38
N GLN A 360 -16.23 -4.37 -2.75
CA GLN A 360 -17.10 -3.44 -3.45
C GLN A 360 -16.33 -2.57 -4.45
N LEU A 361 -15.11 -2.13 -4.09
CA LEU A 361 -14.24 -1.40 -5.01
C LEU A 361 -13.89 -2.26 -6.23
N PHE A 362 -13.50 -3.50 -6.01
CA PHE A 362 -13.14 -4.43 -7.09
C PHE A 362 -14.33 -4.77 -7.99
N GLU A 363 -15.49 -5.07 -7.42
CA GLU A 363 -16.73 -5.36 -8.17
C GLU A 363 -17.22 -4.13 -8.94
N ALA A 364 -16.93 -2.91 -8.48
CA ALA A 364 -17.21 -1.67 -9.21
C ALA A 364 -16.20 -1.38 -10.35
N GLY A 365 -15.24 -2.27 -10.60
CA GLY A 365 -14.21 -2.09 -11.64
C GLY A 365 -13.04 -1.20 -11.22
N ILE A 366 -12.92 -0.85 -9.94
CA ILE A 366 -11.79 -0.09 -9.41
C ILE A 366 -10.67 -1.06 -9.03
N TRP A 367 -9.64 -1.11 -9.82
CA TRP A 367 -8.40 -1.86 -9.57
C TRP A 367 -7.27 -1.42 -10.53
N PRO A 368 -5.97 -1.57 -10.14
CA PRO A 368 -5.47 -2.20 -8.91
C PRO A 368 -5.75 -1.39 -7.65
N ILE A 369 -5.78 -2.09 -6.49
CA ILE A 369 -6.05 -1.51 -5.18
C ILE A 369 -4.80 -1.64 -4.31
N THR A 370 -4.32 -0.55 -3.74
CA THR A 370 -3.14 -0.59 -2.88
C THR A 370 -3.44 -0.07 -1.48
N MET A 371 -2.67 -0.52 -0.51
CA MET A 371 -2.85 -0.17 0.89
C MET A 371 -1.51 0.02 1.61
N ALA A 372 -1.47 0.94 2.57
CA ALA A 372 -0.34 1.13 3.47
C ALA A 372 -0.79 0.97 4.93
N THR A 373 -1.67 1.83 5.44
CA THR A 373 -2.10 1.84 6.83
C THR A 373 -2.67 0.50 7.29
N THR A 374 -3.43 -0.19 6.44
CA THR A 374 -4.03 -1.49 6.74
C THR A 374 -2.99 -2.54 7.14
N ILE A 375 -1.82 -2.54 6.50
CA ILE A 375 -0.75 -3.50 6.77
C ILE A 375 0.27 -3.02 7.80
N LEU A 376 0.19 -1.75 8.22
CA LEU A 376 0.96 -1.22 9.35
C LEU A 376 0.27 -1.45 10.70
N LYS A 377 -1.00 -1.85 10.69
CA LYS A 377 -1.77 -2.16 11.89
C LYS A 377 -1.60 -3.63 12.32
N PRO A 378 -2.00 -3.98 13.56
CA PRO A 378 -1.96 -5.37 14.04
C PRO A 378 -2.56 -6.34 13.02
N GLY A 379 -1.91 -7.48 12.83
CA GLY A 379 -2.20 -8.44 11.76
C GLY A 379 -1.30 -8.28 10.53
N GLY A 380 -0.69 -7.11 10.34
CA GLY A 380 0.34 -6.88 9.34
C GLY A 380 0.01 -7.44 7.94
N TYR A 381 0.96 -8.10 7.33
CA TYR A 381 0.77 -8.75 6.02
C TYR A 381 -0.27 -9.89 6.03
N GLY A 382 -0.54 -10.53 7.18
CA GLY A 382 -1.59 -11.54 7.28
C GLY A 382 -2.98 -11.04 6.89
N ARG A 383 -3.22 -9.72 6.95
CA ARG A 383 -4.45 -9.11 6.43
C ARG A 383 -4.60 -9.28 4.92
N MET A 384 -3.52 -9.32 4.17
CA MET A 384 -3.56 -9.55 2.71
C MET A 384 -4.05 -10.96 2.37
N VAL A 385 -3.71 -11.97 3.19
CA VAL A 385 -4.27 -13.33 3.06
C VAL A 385 -5.80 -13.30 3.18
N GLN A 386 -6.32 -12.55 4.14
CA GLN A 386 -7.78 -12.38 4.31
C GLN A 386 -8.43 -11.73 3.09
N LEU A 387 -7.77 -10.69 2.52
CA LEU A 387 -8.24 -10.00 1.31
C LEU A 387 -8.25 -10.92 0.09
N GLY A 388 -7.19 -11.71 -0.10
CA GLY A 388 -7.11 -12.69 -1.17
C GLY A 388 -8.24 -13.71 -1.10
N ASN A 389 -8.44 -14.29 0.08
CA ASN A 389 -9.53 -15.25 0.32
C ASN A 389 -10.92 -14.63 0.11
N LEU A 390 -11.11 -13.37 0.49
CA LEU A 390 -12.38 -12.65 0.26
C LEU A 390 -12.67 -12.48 -1.23
N LEU A 391 -11.65 -12.17 -2.03
CA LEU A 391 -11.78 -11.90 -3.45
C LEU A 391 -11.78 -13.16 -4.33
N ASP A 392 -11.40 -14.32 -3.82
CA ASP A 392 -11.40 -15.58 -4.58
C ASP A 392 -12.80 -15.97 -5.11
N GLY A 393 -13.84 -15.55 -4.43
CA GLY A 393 -15.24 -15.74 -4.86
C GLY A 393 -15.72 -14.75 -5.92
N CYS A 394 -14.97 -13.67 -6.19
CA CYS A 394 -15.35 -12.65 -7.14
C CYS A 394 -15.12 -13.08 -8.59
N GLU A 395 -15.76 -12.39 -9.52
CA GLU A 395 -15.53 -12.59 -10.94
C GLU A 395 -14.32 -11.77 -11.40
N PHE A 396 -13.35 -12.43 -12.02
CA PHE A 396 -12.17 -11.82 -12.60
C PHE A 396 -12.39 -11.59 -14.08
N LYS A 397 -12.60 -10.33 -14.47
CA LYS A 397 -12.83 -9.91 -15.86
C LYS A 397 -11.80 -8.87 -16.28
N PRO A 398 -11.45 -8.81 -17.57
CA PRO A 398 -10.73 -7.66 -18.10
C PRO A 398 -11.43 -6.36 -17.77
N PHE A 399 -10.66 -5.27 -17.68
CA PHE A 399 -11.25 -3.94 -17.43
C PHE A 399 -12.20 -3.55 -18.56
N ALA A 400 -13.43 -3.34 -18.20
CA ALA A 400 -14.49 -2.90 -19.10
C ALA A 400 -15.06 -1.52 -18.73
N GLY A 401 -14.35 -0.82 -17.85
CA GLY A 401 -14.75 0.46 -17.27
C GLY A 401 -15.11 0.34 -15.79
N VAL A 402 -15.21 1.48 -15.15
CA VAL A 402 -15.66 1.64 -13.76
C VAL A 402 -17.18 1.78 -13.74
N ASP A 403 -17.87 1.02 -12.93
CA ASP A 403 -19.31 1.21 -12.68
C ASP A 403 -19.51 2.47 -11.82
N TYR A 404 -19.61 3.62 -12.49
CA TYR A 404 -19.75 4.92 -11.83
C TYR A 404 -21.03 5.03 -10.99
N LYS A 405 -22.07 4.22 -11.25
CA LYS A 405 -23.28 4.17 -10.42
C LYS A 405 -23.04 3.42 -9.13
N ALA A 406 -22.28 2.32 -9.19
CA ALA A 406 -21.86 1.61 -7.98
C ALA A 406 -20.94 2.49 -7.11
N VAL A 407 -20.00 3.19 -7.73
CA VAL A 407 -19.10 4.12 -7.02
C VAL A 407 -19.87 5.28 -6.39
N ALA A 408 -20.89 5.82 -7.05
CA ALA A 408 -21.75 6.85 -6.47
C ALA A 408 -22.44 6.37 -5.19
N ARG A 409 -23.00 5.15 -5.20
CA ARG A 409 -23.59 4.54 -3.98
C ARG A 409 -22.58 4.41 -2.87
N LEU A 410 -21.37 3.93 -3.16
CA LEU A 410 -20.30 3.80 -2.15
C LEU A 410 -19.92 5.15 -1.54
N SER A 411 -19.91 6.23 -2.37
CA SER A 411 -19.63 7.58 -1.89
C SER A 411 -20.77 8.15 -1.04
N GLU A 412 -22.02 7.86 -1.39
CA GLU A 412 -23.20 8.25 -0.61
C GLU A 412 -23.28 7.53 0.73
N GLU A 413 -22.91 6.25 0.79
CA GLU A 413 -22.96 5.41 1.99
C GLU A 413 -21.81 5.69 2.96
N ALA A 414 -20.65 6.11 2.47
CA ALA A 414 -19.44 6.27 3.29
C ALA A 414 -19.64 7.17 4.53
N PRO A 415 -20.33 8.33 4.48
CA PRO A 415 -20.49 9.21 5.64
C PRO A 415 -21.36 8.66 6.76
N THR A 416 -22.18 7.67 6.46
CA THR A 416 -23.10 7.05 7.44
C THR A 416 -22.68 5.64 7.84
N ASN A 417 -21.64 5.12 7.16
CA ASN A 417 -21.16 3.77 7.43
C ASN A 417 -20.36 3.73 8.74
N PHE A 418 -20.82 2.92 9.68
CA PHE A 418 -20.22 2.75 10.99
C PHE A 418 -18.70 2.46 10.96
N HIS A 419 -18.23 1.76 9.93
CA HIS A 419 -16.81 1.43 9.79
C HIS A 419 -15.92 2.66 9.58
N TYR A 420 -16.43 3.73 8.96
CA TYR A 420 -15.66 4.93 8.63
C TYR A 420 -15.92 6.10 9.58
N ILE A 421 -17.02 6.10 10.30
CA ILE A 421 -17.34 7.13 11.29
C ILE A 421 -16.40 6.99 12.50
N LYS A 422 -15.87 8.11 12.96
CA LYS A 422 -15.15 8.14 14.24
C LYS A 422 -16.14 7.92 15.36
N PRO A 423 -15.98 6.91 16.21
CA PRO A 423 -16.88 6.72 17.34
C PRO A 423 -16.87 7.99 18.20
N ILE A 424 -18.05 8.55 18.44
CA ILE A 424 -18.19 9.66 19.39
C ILE A 424 -17.62 9.16 20.71
N LYS A 425 -16.62 9.87 21.23
CA LYS A 425 -15.99 9.58 22.53
C LYS A 425 -16.95 9.89 23.69
N GLU A 426 -18.18 9.51 23.61
CA GLU A 426 -19.11 9.46 24.73
C GLU A 426 -19.04 8.14 25.48
N ALA A 427 -17.93 7.51 25.49
CA ALA A 427 -17.73 6.46 26.46
C ALA A 427 -16.41 6.71 27.17
N PRO A 428 -16.31 7.75 27.99
CA PRO A 428 -15.31 7.73 29.05
C PRO A 428 -15.53 6.52 29.94
N ASP A 429 -16.69 5.95 29.90
CA ASP A 429 -17.08 4.77 30.63
C ASP A 429 -17.29 3.59 29.67
N ARG A 430 -16.21 2.89 29.38
CA ARG A 430 -16.31 1.50 28.91
C ARG A 430 -16.84 0.56 30.01
N LYS A 431 -17.30 1.10 31.13
CA LYS A 431 -18.02 0.36 32.16
C LYS A 431 -19.35 -0.05 31.56
N MET A 432 -19.57 -1.34 31.49
CA MET A 432 -20.86 -1.91 31.17
C MET A 432 -21.88 -1.48 32.25
N GLY A 433 -22.47 -0.31 32.04
CA GLY A 433 -23.59 0.15 32.87
C GLY A 433 -24.85 -0.63 32.53
N LYS A 434 -25.72 -0.86 33.52
CA LYS A 434 -27.05 -1.41 33.30
C LYS A 434 -27.75 -0.66 32.15
N GLY A 435 -28.14 -1.38 31.10
CA GLY A 435 -28.91 -0.86 29.98
C GLY A 435 -28.11 -0.39 28.76
N LYS A 436 -26.77 -0.49 28.73
CA LYS A 436 -25.96 -0.24 27.52
C LYS A 436 -25.76 -1.55 26.78
N VAL A 437 -26.29 -1.62 25.57
CA VAL A 437 -26.02 -2.71 24.64
C VAL A 437 -24.70 -2.39 23.95
N LEU A 438 -23.67 -3.22 24.19
CA LEU A 438 -22.46 -3.17 23.38
C LEU A 438 -22.81 -3.67 21.99
N PRO A 439 -22.33 -3.00 20.91
CA PRO A 439 -22.45 -3.58 19.60
C PRO A 439 -21.76 -4.96 19.63
N LEU A 440 -22.47 -5.98 19.20
CA LEU A 440 -21.90 -7.30 18.95
C LEU A 440 -20.91 -7.16 17.79
N ILE A 441 -19.70 -6.78 18.14
CA ILE A 441 -18.56 -7.01 17.24
C ILE A 441 -18.32 -8.52 17.31
N ASP A 442 -18.17 -9.15 16.15
CA ASP A 442 -17.89 -10.58 16.06
C ASP A 442 -16.66 -10.95 16.93
N CYS A 443 -16.93 -11.39 18.14
CA CYS A 443 -15.94 -11.75 19.14
C CYS A 443 -15.50 -13.21 19.03
N PHE A 444 -16.07 -14.00 18.12
CA PHE A 444 -15.76 -15.42 17.96
C PHE A 444 -14.33 -15.66 17.45
N ARG A 445 -13.73 -14.65 16.86
CA ARG A 445 -12.32 -14.65 16.46
C ARG A 445 -11.68 -13.36 16.95
N ALA A 446 -11.37 -13.31 18.22
CA ALA A 446 -10.69 -12.15 18.79
C ALA A 446 -9.48 -11.78 17.92
N PRO A 447 -9.47 -10.60 17.26
CA PRO A 447 -8.37 -10.21 16.36
C PRO A 447 -7.02 -10.25 17.06
N CYS A 448 -6.99 -9.99 18.36
CA CYS A 448 -5.81 -10.07 19.20
C CYS A 448 -5.21 -11.49 19.28
N LYS A 449 -6.00 -12.56 19.19
CA LYS A 449 -5.47 -13.93 19.15
C LYS A 449 -4.75 -14.23 17.82
N SER A 450 -5.30 -13.74 16.71
CA SER A 450 -4.73 -13.92 15.38
C SER A 450 -3.55 -12.99 15.13
N GLY A 451 -3.57 -11.78 15.72
CA GLY A 451 -2.51 -10.78 15.61
C GLY A 451 -1.36 -10.96 16.60
N CYS A 452 -1.51 -11.85 17.58
CA CYS A 452 -0.48 -12.11 18.56
C CYS A 452 0.55 -13.11 18.03
N PRO A 453 1.85 -12.76 17.95
CA PRO A 453 2.91 -13.69 17.51
C PRO A 453 2.99 -14.96 18.35
N PHE A 454 2.58 -14.89 19.62
CA PHE A 454 2.53 -16.04 20.54
C PHE A 454 1.20 -16.80 20.47
N GLY A 455 0.21 -16.33 19.71
CA GLY A 455 -1.13 -16.91 19.66
C GLY A 455 -1.81 -16.93 21.04
N GLN A 456 -1.63 -15.87 21.83
CA GLN A 456 -2.19 -15.77 23.18
C GLN A 456 -3.70 -15.94 23.20
N ASP A 457 -4.21 -16.69 24.16
CA ASP A 457 -5.64 -16.83 24.42
C ASP A 457 -6.17 -15.63 25.22
N VAL A 458 -6.17 -14.46 24.57
CA VAL A 458 -6.53 -13.19 25.19
C VAL A 458 -7.94 -13.20 25.81
N PRO A 459 -8.98 -13.73 25.14
CA PRO A 459 -10.31 -13.82 25.74
C PRO A 459 -10.32 -14.62 27.03
N GLU A 460 -9.60 -15.73 27.08
CA GLU A 460 -9.59 -16.63 28.25
C GLU A 460 -8.93 -15.98 29.46
N TYR A 461 -7.73 -15.38 29.32
CA TYR A 461 -7.11 -14.74 30.48
C TYR A 461 -7.87 -13.49 30.94
N ILE A 462 -8.54 -12.76 30.03
CA ILE A 462 -9.40 -11.62 30.39
C ILE A 462 -10.61 -12.11 31.22
N GLU A 463 -11.25 -13.22 30.79
CA GLU A 463 -12.37 -13.82 31.53
C GLU A 463 -11.94 -14.27 32.93
N LEU A 464 -10.79 -14.94 33.00
CA LEU A 464 -10.23 -15.37 34.30
C LEU A 464 -9.90 -14.18 35.19
N CYS A 465 -9.33 -13.11 34.66
CA CYS A 465 -9.11 -11.87 35.41
C CYS A 465 -10.44 -11.25 35.89
N GLY A 466 -11.47 -11.25 35.07
CA GLY A 466 -12.80 -10.78 35.41
C GLY A 466 -13.46 -11.57 36.55
N LYS A 467 -13.08 -12.84 36.70
CA LYS A 467 -13.50 -13.73 37.81
C LYS A 467 -12.58 -13.63 39.03
N GLY A 468 -11.50 -12.83 39.00
CA GLY A 468 -10.51 -12.73 40.08
C GLY A 468 -9.54 -13.90 40.14
N LEU A 469 -9.51 -14.78 39.14
CA LEU A 469 -8.64 -15.96 39.04
C LEU A 469 -7.31 -15.58 38.38
N PHE A 470 -6.52 -14.72 39.07
CA PHE A 470 -5.31 -14.12 38.46
C PHE A 470 -4.20 -15.13 38.28
N LEU A 471 -4.11 -16.16 39.11
CA LEU A 471 -3.07 -17.20 38.95
C LEU A 471 -3.32 -18.04 37.71
N GLU A 472 -4.56 -18.45 37.50
CA GLU A 472 -5.01 -19.20 36.32
C GLU A 472 -4.85 -18.35 35.05
N ALA A 473 -5.17 -17.07 35.11
CA ALA A 473 -4.92 -16.14 33.99
C ALA A 473 -3.41 -16.06 33.64
N LEU A 474 -2.54 -15.98 34.64
CA LEU A 474 -1.11 -15.99 34.45
C LEU A 474 -0.62 -17.32 33.83
N GLN A 475 -1.19 -18.44 34.26
CA GLN A 475 -0.86 -19.76 33.67
C GLN A 475 -1.21 -19.83 32.18
N VAL A 476 -2.38 -19.32 31.79
CA VAL A 476 -2.78 -19.22 30.36
C VAL A 476 -1.77 -18.37 29.57
N ILE A 477 -1.35 -17.25 30.13
CA ILE A 477 -0.38 -16.36 29.49
C ILE A 477 0.98 -17.05 29.35
N THR A 478 1.51 -17.60 30.43
CA THR A 478 2.86 -18.19 30.48
C THR A 478 2.99 -19.50 29.71
N ALA A 479 1.87 -20.18 29.45
CA ALA A 479 1.85 -21.38 28.62
C ALA A 479 2.38 -21.13 27.17
N LYS A 480 2.25 -19.90 26.68
CA LYS A 480 2.68 -19.52 25.33
C LYS A 480 3.70 -18.39 25.28
N ASN A 481 3.83 -17.64 26.37
CA ASN A 481 4.70 -16.47 26.45
C ASN A 481 5.59 -16.53 27.69
N PRO A 482 6.88 -16.89 27.51
CA PRO A 482 7.80 -17.03 28.64
C PRO A 482 8.23 -15.70 29.27
N LEU A 483 7.95 -14.56 28.61
CA LEU A 483 8.36 -13.24 29.05
C LEU A 483 7.17 -12.24 29.07
N PRO A 484 6.06 -12.57 29.78
CA PRO A 484 4.81 -11.83 29.67
C PRO A 484 4.91 -10.36 30.10
N PHE A 485 5.76 -10.06 31.09
CA PHE A 485 5.95 -8.70 31.56
C PHE A 485 6.59 -7.81 30.47
N ILE A 486 7.64 -8.30 29.81
CA ILE A 486 8.35 -7.56 28.76
C ILE A 486 7.42 -7.38 27.55
N THR A 487 6.85 -8.47 27.08
CA THR A 487 6.00 -8.45 25.88
C THR A 487 4.72 -7.67 26.10
N GLY A 488 4.11 -7.75 27.28
CA GLY A 488 2.94 -6.95 27.66
C GLY A 488 3.22 -5.45 27.74
N THR A 489 4.45 -5.08 28.14
CA THR A 489 4.86 -3.67 28.19
C THR A 489 5.04 -3.06 26.80
N ILE A 490 5.53 -3.84 25.83
CA ILE A 490 5.78 -3.37 24.46
C ILE A 490 4.60 -3.63 23.51
N CYS A 491 3.64 -4.45 23.91
CA CYS A 491 2.46 -4.74 23.10
C CYS A 491 1.63 -3.48 22.90
N ARG A 492 1.32 -3.17 21.64
CA ARG A 492 0.51 -2.00 21.24
C ARG A 492 -0.88 -2.39 20.71
N SER A 493 -1.26 -3.65 20.84
CA SER A 493 -2.55 -4.18 20.44
C SER A 493 -3.64 -3.97 21.51
#